data_f4750d6bd7520288e40e5597188d79f0
#
_entry.id   f4750d6bd7520288e40e5597188d79f0
#
_cell.length_a   1.000
_cell.length_b   1.000
_cell.length_c   1.000
_cell.angle_alpha   90.00
_cell.angle_beta   90.00
_cell.angle_gamma   90.00
#
_symmetry.space_group_name_H-M   'P 1'
#
loop_
_entity.id
_entity.type
_entity.pdbx_description
1 polymer ?
#
loop_
_entity_poly.entity_id
_entity_poly.type
_entity_poly.pdbx_seq_one_letter_code
_entity_poly.pdbx_strand_id
1 'polypeptide(L)'
;TLYNANAISNLIFKENKMYFDQIKAELVEAQDVLNKFVSDDNNIKLIEKAAKLLAESFKNGGKVLSCGNGGSHCDAMHFAEELTGRYRENRPGYPAIAISDVSHLSCVSNDFGYEYVFSRFVEAVGKEGDVLFGLSTSGNSKNILNAIEAAKAKGMKVIAMTGKDGGKMAGLADV
;
A
#
# COMPACT_ATOMS: atom_id res chain seq x y z
N THR A 1 0.26 -12.97 -4.16
CA THR A 1 1.59 -13.29 -3.59
C THR A 1 1.76 -14.80 -3.52
N LEU A 2 2.85 -15.33 -4.09
CA LEU A 2 3.20 -16.77 -4.15
C LEU A 2 3.54 -17.39 -2.77
N TYR A 3 3.40 -16.63 -1.68
CA TYR A 3 3.73 -17.08 -0.34
C TYR A 3 2.48 -17.07 0.56
N ASN A 4 1.69 -18.12 0.45
CA ASN A 4 0.71 -18.39 1.51
C ASN A 4 1.41 -19.15 2.64
N ALA A 5 1.80 -18.45 3.71
CA ALA A 5 2.45 -19.02 4.89
C ALA A 5 1.61 -20.15 5.53
N ASN A 6 0.28 -20.09 5.38
CA ASN A 6 -0.63 -21.13 5.85
C ASN A 6 -0.52 -22.43 5.00
N ALA A 7 -0.30 -22.30 3.69
CA ALA A 7 -0.06 -23.47 2.83
C ALA A 7 1.24 -24.20 3.23
N ILE A 8 2.32 -23.45 3.46
CA ILE A 8 3.60 -24.02 3.94
C ILE A 8 3.44 -24.65 5.32
N SER A 9 2.73 -24.02 6.26
CA SER A 9 2.45 -24.57 7.57
C SER A 9 1.66 -25.89 7.49
N ASN A 10 0.65 -25.96 6.60
CA ASN A 10 -0.11 -27.18 6.37
C ASN A 10 0.74 -28.29 5.73
N LEU A 11 1.72 -27.93 4.87
CA LEU A 11 2.69 -28.87 4.30
C LEU A 11 3.59 -29.52 5.37
N ILE A 12 4.00 -28.76 6.39
CA ILE A 12 4.91 -29.23 7.45
C ILE A 12 4.19 -30.15 8.45
N PHE A 13 2.90 -29.88 8.73
CA PHE A 13 2.17 -30.51 9.85
C PHE A 13 1.10 -31.53 9.47
N LYS A 14 0.88 -31.82 8.18
CA LYS A 14 -0.09 -32.83 7.73
C LYS A 14 0.56 -33.88 6.85
N GLU A 15 0.79 -35.04 7.43
CA GLU A 15 1.15 -36.25 6.68
C GLU A 15 0.01 -36.68 5.72
N ASN A 16 0.36 -36.94 4.46
CA ASN A 16 -0.45 -37.64 3.44
C ASN A 16 -1.67 -36.91 2.83
N LYS A 17 -1.65 -35.59 2.61
CA LYS A 17 -2.64 -34.96 1.71
C LYS A 17 -2.01 -34.60 0.36
N MET A 18 -2.76 -34.80 -0.73
CA MET A 18 -2.33 -34.38 -2.07
C MET A 18 -2.26 -32.85 -2.10
N TYR A 19 -1.06 -32.31 -1.92
CA TYR A 19 -0.77 -30.86 -1.92
C TYR A 19 -1.16 -30.18 -3.23
N PHE A 20 -1.21 -30.95 -4.33
CA PHE A 20 -1.63 -30.45 -5.63
C PHE A 20 -3.03 -29.78 -5.59
N ASP A 21 -4.01 -30.47 -5.01
CA ASP A 21 -5.38 -29.94 -4.94
C ASP A 21 -5.47 -28.70 -4.04
N GLN A 22 -4.71 -28.68 -2.96
CA GLN A 22 -4.65 -27.51 -2.09
C GLN A 22 -3.99 -26.32 -2.79
N ILE A 23 -2.86 -26.52 -3.46
CA ILE A 23 -2.18 -25.45 -4.23
C ILE A 23 -3.10 -24.93 -5.34
N LYS A 24 -3.76 -25.83 -6.05
CA LYS A 24 -4.71 -25.47 -7.08
C LYS A 24 -5.89 -24.65 -6.54
N ALA A 25 -6.43 -25.04 -5.39
CA ALA A 25 -7.53 -24.31 -4.74
C ALA A 25 -7.14 -22.87 -4.38
N GLU A 26 -5.95 -22.65 -3.82
CA GLU A 26 -5.43 -21.32 -3.49
C GLU A 26 -5.27 -20.43 -4.75
N LEU A 27 -4.79 -21.02 -5.86
CA LEU A 27 -4.65 -20.29 -7.13
C LEU A 27 -6.00 -19.95 -7.74
N VAL A 28 -6.98 -20.87 -7.64
CA VAL A 28 -8.37 -20.62 -8.11
C VAL A 28 -9.03 -19.53 -7.26
N GLU A 29 -8.84 -19.54 -5.94
CA GLU A 29 -9.34 -18.47 -5.07
C GLU A 29 -8.76 -17.11 -5.48
N ALA A 30 -7.46 -17.02 -5.74
CA ALA A 30 -6.82 -15.79 -6.22
C ALA A 30 -7.40 -15.33 -7.57
N GLN A 31 -7.66 -16.24 -8.50
CA GLN A 31 -8.31 -15.97 -9.78
C GLN A 31 -9.73 -15.43 -9.58
N ASP A 32 -10.50 -16.03 -8.69
CA ASP A 32 -11.88 -15.62 -8.41
C ASP A 32 -11.95 -14.22 -7.78
N VAL A 33 -11.01 -13.90 -6.89
CA VAL A 33 -10.88 -12.54 -6.32
C VAL A 33 -10.58 -11.53 -7.43
N LEU A 34 -9.64 -11.83 -8.32
CA LEU A 34 -9.32 -10.96 -9.45
C LEU A 34 -10.52 -10.79 -10.39
N ASN A 35 -11.21 -11.88 -10.73
CA ASN A 35 -12.40 -11.85 -11.59
C ASN A 35 -13.51 -10.97 -10.99
N LYS A 36 -13.77 -11.09 -9.69
CA LYS A 36 -14.75 -10.25 -8.98
C LYS A 36 -14.33 -8.77 -9.02
N PHE A 37 -13.05 -8.48 -8.78
CA PHE A 37 -12.54 -7.12 -8.79
C PHE A 37 -12.71 -6.47 -10.18
N VAL A 38 -12.32 -7.16 -11.23
CA VAL A 38 -12.37 -6.65 -12.61
C VAL A 38 -13.81 -6.55 -13.15
N SER A 39 -14.73 -7.36 -12.64
CA SER A 39 -16.14 -7.34 -13.07
C SER A 39 -16.91 -6.10 -12.60
N ASP A 40 -16.38 -5.34 -11.64
CA ASP A 40 -16.97 -4.07 -11.21
C ASP A 40 -16.18 -2.89 -11.81
N ASP A 41 -16.76 -2.23 -12.80
CA ASP A 41 -16.17 -1.05 -13.45
C ASP A 41 -15.82 0.08 -12.48
N ASN A 42 -16.45 0.15 -11.30
CA ASN A 42 -16.11 1.16 -10.29
C ASN A 42 -14.69 0.96 -9.76
N ASN A 43 -14.25 -0.28 -9.60
CA ASN A 43 -12.87 -0.56 -9.20
C ASN A 43 -11.85 -0.02 -10.20
N ILE A 44 -12.15 -0.20 -11.50
CA ILE A 44 -11.28 0.31 -12.57
C ILE A 44 -11.28 1.85 -12.59
N LYS A 45 -12.45 2.47 -12.41
CA LYS A 45 -12.56 3.94 -12.30
C LYS A 45 -11.80 4.51 -11.10
N LEU A 46 -11.77 3.78 -9.98
CA LEU A 46 -10.99 4.19 -8.80
C LEU A 46 -9.48 4.13 -9.10
N ILE A 47 -9.00 3.10 -9.78
CA ILE A 47 -7.60 3.01 -10.22
C ILE A 47 -7.27 4.17 -11.16
N GLU A 48 -8.14 4.45 -12.13
CA GLU A 48 -7.97 5.60 -13.06
C GLU A 48 -7.90 6.92 -12.30
N LYS A 49 -8.80 7.12 -11.31
CA LYS A 49 -8.82 8.32 -10.46
C LYS A 49 -7.53 8.46 -9.67
N ALA A 50 -7.02 7.38 -9.07
CA ALA A 50 -5.76 7.36 -8.35
C ALA A 50 -4.58 7.73 -9.27
N ALA A 51 -4.53 7.15 -10.48
CA ALA A 51 -3.50 7.45 -11.47
C ALA A 51 -3.52 8.92 -11.91
N LYS A 52 -4.70 9.48 -12.16
CA LYS A 52 -4.87 10.91 -12.50
C LYS A 52 -4.41 11.83 -11.37
N LEU A 53 -4.73 11.49 -10.13
CA LEU A 53 -4.33 12.24 -8.94
C LEU A 53 -2.80 12.27 -8.78
N LEU A 54 -2.12 11.13 -8.96
CA LEU A 54 -0.67 11.05 -8.96
C LEU A 54 -0.04 11.87 -10.09
N ALA A 55 -0.57 11.72 -11.31
CA ALA A 55 -0.07 12.45 -12.47
C ALA A 55 -0.19 13.97 -12.30
N GLU A 56 -1.29 14.45 -11.72
CA GLU A 56 -1.49 15.87 -11.43
C GLU A 56 -0.51 16.36 -10.35
N SER A 57 -0.31 15.60 -9.29
CA SER A 57 0.69 15.91 -8.26
C SER A 57 2.09 16.05 -8.89
N PHE A 58 2.53 15.07 -9.66
CA PHE A 58 3.85 15.13 -10.32
C PHE A 58 4.01 16.30 -11.29
N LYS A 59 2.97 16.59 -12.07
CA LYS A 59 2.95 17.78 -12.97
C LYS A 59 3.16 19.09 -12.22
N ASN A 60 2.66 19.18 -11.00
CA ASN A 60 2.72 20.37 -10.15
C ASN A 60 3.95 20.36 -9.22
N GLY A 61 4.93 19.47 -9.43
CA GLY A 61 6.15 19.38 -8.62
C GLY A 61 5.95 18.76 -7.23
N GLY A 62 4.86 18.02 -7.07
CA GLY A 62 4.61 17.21 -5.90
C GLY A 62 5.30 15.83 -5.97
N LYS A 63 5.18 15.07 -4.91
CA LYS A 63 5.70 13.70 -4.78
C LYS A 63 4.66 12.79 -4.14
N VAL A 64 4.88 11.48 -4.22
CA VAL A 64 4.12 10.50 -3.45
C VAL A 64 4.97 9.92 -2.32
N LEU A 65 4.37 9.83 -1.13
CA LEU A 65 4.90 9.10 0.01
C LEU A 65 4.08 7.82 0.15
N SER A 66 4.74 6.66 0.16
CA SER A 66 4.06 5.37 0.31
C SER A 66 4.40 4.71 1.65
N CYS A 67 3.41 4.03 2.26
CA CYS A 67 3.59 3.34 3.53
C CYS A 67 2.67 2.13 3.66
N GLY A 68 3.10 1.14 4.44
CA GLY A 68 2.39 -0.10 4.72
C GLY A 68 3.10 -0.89 5.83
N ASN A 69 2.52 -2.00 6.26
CA ASN A 69 3.13 -2.89 7.24
C ASN A 69 3.37 -4.29 6.63
N GLY A 70 4.45 -4.96 7.00
CA GLY A 70 4.74 -6.31 6.53
C GLY A 70 4.77 -6.42 5.00
N GLY A 71 3.95 -7.30 4.42
CA GLY A 71 3.82 -7.42 2.95
C GLY A 71 3.40 -6.12 2.28
N SER A 72 2.47 -5.36 2.88
CA SER A 72 2.09 -4.03 2.38
C SER A 72 3.23 -3.02 2.42
N HIS A 73 4.23 -3.20 3.30
CA HIS A 73 5.44 -2.39 3.29
C HIS A 73 6.32 -2.73 2.07
N CYS A 74 6.45 -4.01 1.75
CA CYS A 74 7.14 -4.44 0.53
C CYS A 74 6.45 -3.88 -0.73
N ASP A 75 5.12 -3.92 -0.77
CA ASP A 75 4.34 -3.35 -1.87
C ASP A 75 4.53 -1.82 -1.98
N ALA A 76 4.57 -1.11 -0.84
CA ALA A 76 4.85 0.33 -0.80
C ALA A 76 6.25 0.68 -1.32
N MET A 77 7.26 -0.13 -0.99
CA MET A 77 8.63 0.02 -1.50
C MET A 77 8.70 -0.25 -3.00
N HIS A 78 8.10 -1.35 -3.45
CA HIS A 78 8.06 -1.73 -4.86
C HIS A 78 7.35 -0.65 -5.70
N PHE A 79 6.21 -0.15 -5.23
CA PHE A 79 5.51 0.96 -5.89
C PHE A 79 6.40 2.21 -6.05
N ALA A 80 7.13 2.61 -5.02
CA ALA A 80 8.01 3.77 -5.08
C ALA A 80 9.20 3.55 -6.02
N GLU A 81 9.77 2.35 -6.01
CA GLU A 81 10.89 1.95 -6.87
C GLU A 81 10.49 1.95 -8.35
N GLU A 82 9.32 1.39 -8.70
CA GLU A 82 8.81 1.40 -10.06
C GLU A 82 8.55 2.82 -10.60
N LEU A 83 8.21 3.76 -9.72
CA LEU A 83 8.04 5.17 -10.10
C LEU A 83 9.37 5.89 -10.28
N THR A 84 10.34 5.70 -9.37
CA THR A 84 11.66 6.36 -9.43
C THR A 84 12.57 5.74 -10.49
N GLY A 85 12.49 4.43 -10.69
CA GLY A 85 13.14 3.70 -11.76
C GLY A 85 12.29 3.72 -13.04
N ARG A 86 11.85 2.56 -13.48
CA ARG A 86 10.93 2.42 -14.62
C ARG A 86 10.09 1.15 -14.51
N TYR A 87 8.86 1.25 -14.97
CA TYR A 87 8.02 0.08 -15.23
C TYR A 87 7.85 -0.07 -16.75
N ARG A 88 8.33 -1.19 -17.33
CA ARG A 88 8.32 -1.55 -18.76
C ARG A 88 9.12 -0.59 -19.65
N GLU A 89 8.57 0.59 -20.00
CA GLU A 89 9.16 1.52 -20.94
C GLU A 89 10.10 2.52 -20.27
N ASN A 90 11.11 2.99 -21.01
CA ASN A 90 12.04 3.99 -20.52
C ASN A 90 11.36 5.36 -20.44
N ARG A 91 11.49 6.04 -19.30
CA ARG A 91 10.95 7.35 -19.02
C ARG A 91 11.74 8.05 -17.91
N PRO A 92 11.60 9.37 -17.73
CA PRO A 92 12.10 10.05 -16.53
C PRO A 92 11.48 9.45 -15.26
N GLY A 93 12.27 9.40 -14.18
CA GLY A 93 11.77 8.98 -12.86
C GLY A 93 10.74 9.96 -12.32
N TYR A 94 9.75 9.45 -11.58
CA TYR A 94 8.79 10.26 -10.86
C TYR A 94 9.15 10.34 -9.36
N PRO A 95 8.89 11.47 -8.68
CA PRO A 95 9.26 11.65 -7.29
C PRO A 95 8.37 10.81 -6.36
N ALA A 96 8.89 9.66 -5.94
CA ALA A 96 8.23 8.73 -5.04
C ALA A 96 9.18 8.28 -3.91
N ILE A 97 8.69 8.19 -2.70
CA ILE A 97 9.45 7.80 -1.51
C ILE A 97 8.63 6.80 -0.70
N ALA A 98 9.13 5.59 -0.54
CA ALA A 98 8.60 4.69 0.49
C ALA A 98 9.15 5.11 1.86
N ILE A 99 8.27 5.21 2.87
CA ILE A 99 8.69 5.50 4.25
C ILE A 99 9.26 4.22 4.85
N SER A 100 10.56 3.97 4.60
CA SER A 100 11.21 2.70 4.85
C SER A 100 12.63 2.83 5.43
N ASP A 101 13.07 4.04 5.78
CA ASP A 101 14.38 4.21 6.41
C ASP A 101 14.39 3.54 7.79
N VAL A 102 15.32 2.59 7.97
CA VAL A 102 15.40 1.77 9.19
C VAL A 102 15.73 2.61 10.41
N SER A 103 16.57 3.63 10.26
CA SER A 103 16.95 4.50 11.39
C SER A 103 15.76 5.33 11.85
N HIS A 104 14.99 5.88 10.90
CA HIS A 104 13.76 6.61 11.20
C HIS A 104 12.71 5.72 11.88
N LEU A 105 12.43 4.54 11.30
CA LEU A 105 11.46 3.61 11.88
C LEU A 105 11.85 3.16 13.28
N SER A 106 13.13 2.86 13.50
CA SER A 106 13.65 2.43 14.80
C SER A 106 13.57 3.56 15.83
N CYS A 107 14.06 4.76 15.50
CA CYS A 107 14.05 5.93 16.38
C CYS A 107 12.61 6.31 16.78
N VAL A 108 11.73 6.51 15.80
CA VAL A 108 10.34 6.92 16.08
C VAL A 108 9.58 5.83 16.85
N SER A 109 9.80 4.55 16.55
CA SER A 109 9.18 3.46 17.32
C SER A 109 9.61 3.48 18.78
N ASN A 110 10.91 3.71 19.04
CA ASN A 110 11.47 3.75 20.39
C ASN A 110 10.97 4.96 21.19
N ASP A 111 10.92 6.12 20.57
CA ASP A 111 10.72 7.39 21.27
C ASP A 111 9.23 7.78 21.37
N PHE A 112 8.41 7.40 20.38
CA PHE A 112 7.01 7.82 20.27
C PHE A 112 6.02 6.67 20.19
N GLY A 113 6.45 5.47 19.77
CA GLY A 113 5.63 4.31 19.50
C GLY A 113 5.45 4.03 18.01
N TYR A 114 5.22 2.77 17.68
CA TYR A 114 5.11 2.31 16.29
C TYR A 114 3.95 2.95 15.51
N GLU A 115 2.92 3.39 16.20
CA GLU A 115 1.78 4.08 15.61
C GLU A 115 2.11 5.44 14.99
N TYR A 116 3.29 6.00 15.26
CA TYR A 116 3.72 7.32 14.76
C TYR A 116 4.80 7.25 13.67
N VAL A 117 5.30 6.05 13.33
CA VAL A 117 6.42 5.89 12.39
C VAL A 117 6.18 6.53 11.03
N PHE A 118 4.97 6.48 10.52
CA PHE A 118 4.63 7.06 9.23
C PHE A 118 4.15 8.51 9.35
N SER A 119 3.34 8.83 10.35
CA SER A 119 2.84 10.19 10.54
C SER A 119 3.96 11.19 10.79
N ARG A 120 4.95 10.85 11.62
CA ARG A 120 6.13 11.70 11.88
C ARG A 120 6.93 11.99 10.62
N PHE A 121 7.06 11.01 9.72
CA PHE A 121 7.72 11.23 8.43
C PHE A 121 6.90 12.16 7.53
N VAL A 122 5.57 11.94 7.44
CA VAL A 122 4.66 12.79 6.67
C VAL A 122 4.67 14.22 7.19
N GLU A 123 4.65 14.42 8.51
CA GLU A 123 4.74 15.76 9.13
C GLU A 123 6.03 16.49 8.75
N ALA A 124 7.15 15.76 8.67
CA ALA A 124 8.47 16.34 8.39
C ALA A 124 8.65 16.71 6.92
N VAL A 125 8.24 15.84 5.98
CA VAL A 125 8.59 15.98 4.56
C VAL A 125 7.41 16.18 3.62
N GLY A 126 6.18 15.98 4.09
CA GLY A 126 4.96 16.20 3.33
C GLY A 126 4.64 17.69 3.18
N LYS A 127 4.11 18.05 2.04
CA LYS A 127 3.63 19.41 1.74
C LYS A 127 2.33 19.35 0.93
N GLU A 128 1.63 20.49 0.85
CA GLU A 128 0.46 20.63 -0.01
C GLU A 128 0.78 20.27 -1.47
N GLY A 129 -0.12 19.52 -2.11
CA GLY A 129 0.04 19.00 -3.46
C GLY A 129 0.74 17.65 -3.55
N ASP A 130 1.34 17.17 -2.47
CA ASP A 130 1.86 15.79 -2.39
C ASP A 130 0.72 14.77 -2.22
N VAL A 131 1.05 13.50 -2.41
CA VAL A 131 0.11 12.38 -2.21
C VAL A 131 0.65 11.43 -1.17
N LEU A 132 -0.21 10.96 -0.26
CA LEU A 132 0.06 9.78 0.58
C LEU A 132 -0.59 8.56 -0.07
N PHE A 133 0.18 7.50 -0.29
CA PHE A 133 -0.31 6.19 -0.70
C PHE A 133 -0.20 5.21 0.47
N GLY A 134 -1.31 4.95 1.14
CA GLY A 134 -1.38 4.07 2.31
C GLY A 134 -1.92 2.69 1.96
N LEU A 135 -1.20 1.63 2.37
CA LEU A 135 -1.58 0.24 2.12
C LEU A 135 -1.86 -0.49 3.44
N SER A 136 -3.04 -1.08 3.58
CA SER A 136 -3.41 -1.88 4.74
C SER A 136 -4.50 -2.89 4.40
N THR A 137 -4.21 -4.18 4.47
CA THR A 137 -5.19 -5.25 4.19
C THR A 137 -6.46 -5.13 5.04
N SER A 138 -6.34 -4.73 6.30
CA SER A 138 -7.51 -4.54 7.19
C SER A 138 -8.17 -3.16 7.06
N GLY A 139 -7.48 -2.18 6.46
CA GLY A 139 -7.91 -0.78 6.47
C GLY A 139 -7.96 -0.13 7.86
N ASN A 140 -7.36 -0.76 8.90
CA ASN A 140 -7.47 -0.33 10.30
C ASN A 140 -6.13 -0.18 11.01
N SER A 141 -5.00 -0.28 10.31
CA SER A 141 -3.67 -0.14 10.89
C SER A 141 -3.47 1.27 11.46
N LYS A 142 -3.23 1.37 12.77
CA LYS A 142 -3.20 2.65 13.49
C LYS A 142 -2.15 3.60 12.95
N ASN A 143 -0.95 3.10 12.62
CA ASN A 143 0.11 3.93 12.04
C ASN A 143 -0.23 4.46 10.65
N ILE A 144 -1.00 3.72 9.84
CA ILE A 144 -1.50 4.21 8.54
C ILE A 144 -2.59 5.26 8.74
N LEU A 145 -3.52 5.04 9.69
CA LEU A 145 -4.57 6.02 10.00
C LEU A 145 -3.95 7.34 10.48
N ASN A 146 -2.97 7.29 11.38
CA ASN A 146 -2.25 8.48 11.83
C ASN A 146 -1.52 9.19 10.67
N ALA A 147 -0.94 8.43 9.73
CA ALA A 147 -0.30 9.00 8.54
C ALA A 147 -1.31 9.71 7.62
N ILE A 148 -2.53 9.15 7.48
CA ILE A 148 -3.62 9.78 6.72
C ILE A 148 -4.04 11.11 7.37
N GLU A 149 -4.20 11.14 8.69
CA GLU A 149 -4.52 12.37 9.43
C GLU A 149 -3.43 13.44 9.24
N ALA A 150 -2.16 13.05 9.38
CA ALA A 150 -1.03 13.94 9.14
C ALA A 150 -0.97 14.47 7.70
N ALA A 151 -1.23 13.61 6.71
CA ALA A 151 -1.27 14.00 5.30
C ALA A 151 -2.37 15.03 5.03
N LYS A 152 -3.58 14.80 5.55
CA LYS A 152 -4.70 15.74 5.44
C LYS A 152 -4.39 17.08 6.09
N ALA A 153 -3.77 17.08 7.27
CA ALA A 153 -3.37 18.30 7.96
C ALA A 153 -2.32 19.11 7.16
N LYS A 154 -1.54 18.45 6.30
CA LYS A 154 -0.58 19.05 5.37
C LYS A 154 -1.17 19.47 4.02
N GLY A 155 -2.47 19.29 3.79
CA GLY A 155 -3.11 19.56 2.50
C GLY A 155 -2.74 18.55 1.40
N MET A 156 -2.22 17.39 1.79
CA MET A 156 -1.93 16.29 0.86
C MET A 156 -3.21 15.55 0.47
N LYS A 157 -3.19 14.92 -0.70
CA LYS A 157 -4.20 13.96 -1.11
C LYS A 157 -3.87 12.56 -0.61
N VAL A 158 -4.89 11.73 -0.43
CA VAL A 158 -4.74 10.38 0.12
C VAL A 158 -5.32 9.34 -0.84
N ILE A 159 -4.50 8.37 -1.23
CA ILE A 159 -4.90 7.15 -1.91
C ILE A 159 -4.76 6.01 -0.90
N ALA A 160 -5.82 5.20 -0.73
CA ALA A 160 -5.81 4.03 0.14
C ALA A 160 -5.98 2.74 -0.68
N MET A 161 -5.08 1.79 -0.48
CA MET A 161 -5.25 0.43 -0.98
C MET A 161 -5.56 -0.51 0.19
N THR A 162 -6.74 -1.11 0.15
CA THR A 162 -7.25 -1.93 1.24
C THR A 162 -7.77 -3.27 0.73
N GLY A 163 -7.90 -4.24 1.63
CA GLY A 163 -8.68 -5.45 1.41
C GLY A 163 -10.03 -5.39 2.15
N LYS A 164 -10.74 -6.49 2.14
CA LYS A 164 -12.01 -6.69 2.87
C LYS A 164 -13.02 -5.58 2.57
N ASP A 165 -13.54 -4.95 3.63
CA ASP A 165 -14.52 -3.84 3.58
C ASP A 165 -13.86 -2.44 3.54
N GLY A 166 -12.55 -2.36 3.47
CA GLY A 166 -11.80 -1.10 3.45
C GLY A 166 -11.52 -0.51 4.83
N GLY A 167 -12.18 -1.00 5.88
CA GLY A 167 -12.02 -0.51 7.24
C GLY A 167 -12.23 1.01 7.36
N LYS A 168 -11.56 1.62 8.34
CA LYS A 168 -11.63 3.08 8.57
C LYS A 168 -10.98 3.89 7.45
N MET A 169 -10.00 3.31 6.74
CA MET A 169 -9.30 4.01 5.67
C MET A 169 -10.24 4.39 4.52
N ALA A 170 -11.24 3.55 4.19
CA ALA A 170 -12.19 3.82 3.11
C ALA A 170 -12.97 5.13 3.29
N GLY A 171 -13.27 5.52 4.52
CA GLY A 171 -13.96 6.79 4.83
C GLY A 171 -13.04 8.00 4.93
N LEU A 172 -11.72 7.80 4.90
CA LEU A 172 -10.73 8.86 5.11
C LEU A 172 -9.97 9.23 3.83
N ALA A 173 -9.87 8.34 2.86
CA ALA A 173 -9.14 8.55 1.62
C ALA A 173 -9.92 9.41 0.61
N ASP A 174 -9.19 10.07 -0.29
CA ASP A 174 -9.78 10.75 -1.47
C ASP A 174 -10.12 9.74 -2.58
N VAL A 175 -9.35 8.60 -2.59
CA VAL A 175 -9.51 7.48 -3.52
C VAL A 175 -9.21 6.18 -2.81
#